data_eda57048f1ace8c827c698d50729596b
#
_entry.id   eda57048f1ace8c827c698d50729596b
#
_cell.length_a   1.000
_cell.length_b   1.000
_cell.length_c   1.000
_cell.angle_alpha   90.00
_cell.angle_beta   90.00
_cell.angle_gamma   90.00
#
_symmetry.space_group_name_H-M   'P 1'
#
loop_
_entity.id
_entity.type
_entity.pdbx_description
1 polymer ?
#
loop_
_entity_poly.entity_id
_entity_poly.type
_entity_poly.pdbx_seq_one_letter_code
_entity_poly.pdbx_strand_id
1 'polypeptide(L)'
;TLRVRLQAVETEEGAYKLGIRVKDDVQGIGTLTYATRQGAFGALGHGITDTDTGKLLTVSGGMLYDTSILKIVRGQRGTPGELSGMITYSDSHAEGVIRENTSRGIFGQAEGRLLRMLGTETVEVAFKQEVRTGRAVLRSSVSGELKDYEIQIQELRMITNRFNS
;
A
#
# COMPACT_ATOMS: atom_id res chain seq x y z
N THR A 1 15.85 17.81 8.41
CA THR A 1 15.72 17.98 9.87
C THR A 1 15.07 19.33 10.14
N LEU A 2 13.94 19.36 10.85
CA LEU A 2 13.27 20.57 11.27
C LEU A 2 13.63 20.84 12.75
N ARG A 3 14.12 22.04 13.04
CA ARG A 3 14.34 22.49 14.42
C ARG A 3 13.13 23.31 14.85
N VAL A 4 12.47 22.89 15.91
CA VAL A 4 11.34 23.60 16.51
C VAL A 4 11.63 23.86 17.98
N ARG A 5 11.13 24.98 18.48
CA ARG A 5 11.19 25.29 19.92
C ARG A 5 9.85 24.88 20.52
N LEU A 6 9.89 24.07 21.54
CA LEU A 6 8.71 23.59 22.26
C LEU A 6 8.81 24.05 23.72
N GLN A 7 7.69 24.43 24.30
CA GLN A 7 7.57 24.75 25.70
C GLN A 7 6.60 23.78 26.36
N ALA A 8 7.05 23.12 27.39
CA ALA A 8 6.18 22.21 28.16
C ALA A 8 5.15 23.04 28.95
N VAL A 9 3.95 22.51 29.03
CA VAL A 9 2.83 23.06 29.81
C VAL A 9 2.57 22.14 30.99
N GLU A 10 2.47 22.69 32.18
CA GLU A 10 2.08 21.93 33.38
C GLU A 10 0.59 21.62 33.32
N THR A 11 0.25 20.35 33.57
CA THR A 11 -1.15 19.89 33.64
C THR A 11 -1.68 20.10 35.06
N GLU A 12 -2.99 20.02 35.25
CA GLU A 12 -3.64 20.11 36.55
C GLU A 12 -3.16 19.04 37.56
N GLU A 13 -2.58 17.94 37.04
CA GLU A 13 -2.00 16.86 37.83
C GLU A 13 -0.51 17.09 38.19
N GLY A 14 0.05 18.25 37.83
CA GLY A 14 1.45 18.59 38.08
C GLY A 14 2.46 17.94 37.11
N ALA A 15 2.01 17.32 36.04
CA ALA A 15 2.89 16.75 35.03
C ALA A 15 3.16 17.73 33.88
N TYR A 16 4.40 17.77 33.39
CA TYR A 16 4.75 18.61 32.24
C TYR A 16 4.55 17.84 30.93
N LYS A 17 3.77 18.41 30.02
CA LYS A 17 3.49 17.83 28.68
C LYS A 17 3.85 18.80 27.57
N LEU A 18 4.40 18.29 26.48
CA LEU A 18 4.74 19.09 25.30
C LEU A 18 3.54 19.33 24.38
N GLY A 19 2.43 18.57 24.56
CA GLY A 19 1.22 18.71 23.73
C GLY A 19 1.43 18.34 22.26
N ILE A 20 2.45 17.55 21.94
CA ILE A 20 2.75 17.10 20.58
C ILE A 20 2.53 15.61 20.45
N ARG A 21 2.17 15.21 19.23
CA ARG A 21 2.19 13.79 18.80
C ARG A 21 3.34 13.61 17.82
N VAL A 22 4.23 12.67 18.12
CA VAL A 22 5.33 12.29 17.23
C VAL A 22 4.92 10.98 16.53
N LYS A 23 5.06 10.95 15.21
CA LYS A 23 4.91 9.75 14.39
C LYS A 23 6.25 9.54 13.70
N ASP A 24 6.93 8.48 14.01
CA ASP A 24 8.23 8.11 13.43
C ASP A 24 8.14 6.88 12.52
N ASP A 25 7.06 6.11 12.65
CA ASP A 25 6.80 4.93 11.83
C ASP A 25 5.34 4.85 11.40
N VAL A 26 5.11 4.40 10.16
CA VAL A 26 3.79 4.15 9.60
C VAL A 26 3.76 2.75 9.04
N GLN A 27 2.87 1.95 9.56
CA GLN A 27 2.68 0.57 9.17
C GLN A 27 1.35 0.39 8.47
N GLY A 28 1.29 -0.52 7.51
CA GLY A 28 0.05 -0.82 6.80
C GLY A 28 0.17 -2.13 6.03
N ILE A 29 -0.98 -2.73 5.74
CA ILE A 29 -1.10 -3.89 4.88
C ILE A 29 -1.69 -3.43 3.56
N GLY A 30 -1.13 -3.94 2.47
CA GLY A 30 -1.58 -3.54 1.15
C GLY A 30 -1.32 -4.62 0.10
N THR A 31 -1.69 -4.30 -1.12
CA THR A 31 -1.55 -5.20 -2.26
C THR A 31 -0.43 -4.75 -3.17
N LEU A 32 0.53 -5.63 -3.45
CA LEU A 32 1.46 -5.47 -4.55
C LEU A 32 0.68 -5.61 -5.86
N THR A 33 0.67 -4.57 -6.68
CA THR A 33 -0.12 -4.52 -7.90
C THR A 33 0.63 -5.12 -9.08
N TYR A 34 1.90 -4.76 -9.23
CA TYR A 34 2.76 -5.26 -10.29
C TYR A 34 4.24 -5.19 -9.90
N ALA A 35 5.04 -5.98 -10.59
CA ALA A 35 6.49 -5.83 -10.57
C ALA A 35 7.05 -6.06 -11.99
N THR A 36 8.13 -5.37 -12.32
CA THR A 36 8.88 -5.57 -13.57
C THR A 36 9.89 -6.70 -13.41
N ARG A 37 10.44 -7.19 -14.52
CA ARG A 37 11.53 -8.18 -14.49
C ARG A 37 12.77 -7.70 -13.71
N GLN A 38 13.02 -6.39 -13.71
CA GLN A 38 14.12 -5.78 -12.97
C GLN A 38 13.80 -5.54 -11.50
N GLY A 39 12.60 -5.91 -11.06
CA GLY A 39 12.15 -5.80 -9.67
C GLY A 39 11.57 -4.45 -9.29
N ALA A 40 11.47 -3.48 -10.20
CA ALA A 40 10.71 -2.27 -9.89
C ALA A 40 9.24 -2.62 -9.67
N PHE A 41 8.64 -2.14 -8.60
CA PHE A 41 7.25 -2.46 -8.27
C PHE A 41 6.38 -1.23 -8.02
N GLY A 42 5.07 -1.42 -8.18
CA GLY A 42 4.03 -0.53 -7.73
C GLY A 42 2.99 -1.27 -6.89
N ALA A 43 2.50 -0.62 -5.85
CA ALA A 43 1.54 -1.21 -4.93
C ALA A 43 0.49 -0.18 -4.47
N LEU A 44 -0.63 -0.67 -3.92
CA LEU A 44 -1.78 0.03 -3.37
C LEU A 44 -2.71 0.67 -4.41
N GLY A 45 -2.22 1.37 -5.41
CA GLY A 45 -3.03 2.17 -6.32
C GLY A 45 -3.53 3.51 -5.75
N HIS A 46 -3.12 3.85 -4.53
CA HIS A 46 -3.34 5.13 -3.84
C HIS A 46 -2.18 5.40 -2.88
N GLY A 47 -2.00 6.64 -2.48
CA GLY A 47 -0.96 6.99 -1.52
C GLY A 47 -1.31 6.65 -0.08
N ILE A 48 -0.28 6.51 0.74
CA ILE A 48 -0.42 6.42 2.19
C ILE A 48 -0.61 7.84 2.72
N THR A 49 -1.71 8.05 3.42
CA THR A 49 -2.08 9.34 4.00
C THR A 49 -2.03 9.30 5.52
N ASP A 50 -1.78 10.45 6.12
CA ASP A 50 -1.92 10.63 7.56
C ASP A 50 -3.39 10.59 7.95
N THR A 51 -3.75 9.74 8.89
CA THR A 51 -5.15 9.51 9.30
C THR A 51 -5.80 10.72 9.98
N ASP A 52 -5.00 11.58 10.63
CA ASP A 52 -5.52 12.74 11.36
C ASP A 52 -5.70 13.94 10.42
N THR A 53 -4.84 14.10 9.44
CA THR A 53 -4.84 15.26 8.53
C THR A 53 -5.36 14.97 7.14
N GLY A 54 -5.43 13.69 6.75
CA GLY A 54 -5.78 13.26 5.39
C GLY A 54 -4.72 13.60 4.33
N LYS A 55 -3.59 14.15 4.73
CA LYS A 55 -2.53 14.55 3.80
C LYS A 55 -1.64 13.37 3.42
N LEU A 56 -1.16 13.38 2.19
CA LEU A 56 -0.17 12.42 1.72
C LEU A 56 1.08 12.48 2.60
N LEU A 57 1.51 11.33 3.10
CA LEU A 57 2.73 11.23 3.91
C LEU A 57 3.96 11.37 3.03
N THR A 58 4.86 12.26 3.42
CA THR A 58 6.19 12.32 2.85
C THR A 58 7.05 11.27 3.53
N VAL A 59 7.41 10.23 2.78
CA VAL A 59 8.29 9.17 3.28
C VAL A 59 9.73 9.40 2.83
N SER A 60 10.68 9.20 3.71
CA SER A 60 12.11 9.19 3.37
C SER A 60 12.58 7.83 2.87
N GLY A 61 11.76 6.81 3.01
CA GLY A 61 11.95 5.43 2.62
C GLY A 61 11.05 4.52 3.43
N GLY A 62 11.00 3.25 3.07
CA GLY A 62 10.26 2.23 3.79
C GLY A 62 10.70 0.84 3.38
N MET A 63 10.24 -0.16 4.12
CA MET A 63 10.51 -1.55 3.81
C MET A 63 9.20 -2.26 3.48
N LEU A 64 9.28 -3.17 2.53
CA LEU A 64 8.21 -4.10 2.19
C LEU A 64 8.49 -5.43 2.89
N TYR A 65 7.50 -5.95 3.59
CA TYR A 65 7.60 -7.22 4.31
C TYR A 65 6.55 -8.22 3.84
N ASP A 66 6.85 -9.49 4.00
CA ASP A 66 5.84 -10.53 3.83
C ASP A 66 4.74 -10.41 4.90
N THR A 67 3.52 -10.71 4.52
CA THR A 67 2.34 -10.52 5.38
C THR A 67 1.43 -11.73 5.29
N SER A 68 1.03 -12.24 6.46
CA SER A 68 0.00 -13.27 6.57
C SER A 68 -1.35 -12.62 6.81
N ILE A 69 -2.33 -12.92 5.95
CA ILE A 69 -3.72 -12.45 6.11
C ILE A 69 -4.40 -13.30 7.19
N LEU A 70 -4.87 -12.64 8.24
CA LEU A 70 -5.56 -13.28 9.38
C LEU A 70 -7.07 -13.17 9.26
N LYS A 71 -7.58 -12.07 8.70
CA LYS A 71 -9.00 -11.79 8.61
C LYS A 71 -9.33 -10.98 7.37
N ILE A 72 -10.44 -11.35 6.74
CA ILE A 72 -11.02 -10.62 5.62
C ILE A 72 -12.43 -10.21 6.03
N VAL A 73 -12.69 -8.90 6.05
CA VAL A 73 -14.03 -8.35 6.22
C VAL A 73 -14.56 -8.00 4.84
N ARG A 74 -15.63 -8.67 4.42
CA ARG A 74 -16.22 -8.43 3.11
C ARG A 74 -16.86 -7.04 3.05
N GLY A 75 -16.53 -6.29 2.01
CA GLY A 75 -17.17 -5.01 1.75
C GLY A 75 -18.65 -5.17 1.42
N GLN A 76 -19.42 -4.15 1.76
CA GLN A 76 -20.84 -3.97 1.41
C GLN A 76 -21.00 -2.66 0.66
N ARG A 77 -22.18 -2.45 0.06
CA ARG A 77 -22.47 -1.20 -0.65
C ARG A 77 -22.32 0.01 0.30
N GLY A 78 -21.40 0.90 -0.04
CA GLY A 78 -21.10 2.10 0.76
C GLY A 78 -20.11 1.87 1.93
N THR A 79 -19.72 0.63 2.19
CA THR A 79 -18.72 0.30 3.22
C THR A 79 -17.64 -0.59 2.60
N PRO A 80 -16.41 -0.09 2.42
CA PRO A 80 -15.30 -0.87 1.90
C PRO A 80 -15.01 -2.09 2.77
N GLY A 81 -14.51 -3.15 2.15
CA GLY A 81 -13.96 -4.28 2.87
C GLY A 81 -12.63 -3.94 3.53
N GLU A 82 -12.21 -4.79 4.45
CA GLU A 82 -10.98 -4.62 5.20
C GLU A 82 -10.18 -5.91 5.21
N LEU A 83 -8.87 -5.79 5.08
CA LEU A 83 -7.90 -6.87 5.27
C LEU A 83 -7.13 -6.60 6.55
N SER A 84 -7.11 -7.59 7.45
CA SER A 84 -6.27 -7.57 8.64
C SER A 84 -5.25 -8.70 8.55
N GLY A 85 -4.02 -8.44 8.94
CA GLY A 85 -2.95 -9.43 8.86
C GLY A 85 -1.86 -9.16 9.88
N MET A 86 -0.88 -10.04 9.87
CA MET A 86 0.32 -9.95 10.70
C MET A 86 1.52 -9.69 9.81
N ILE A 87 2.28 -8.66 10.12
CA ILE A 87 3.54 -8.34 9.47
C ILE A 87 4.67 -8.95 10.30
N THR A 88 5.55 -9.70 9.65
CA THR A 88 6.73 -10.26 10.31
C THR A 88 7.93 -9.35 10.03
N TYR A 89 8.29 -8.55 11.01
CA TYR A 89 9.43 -7.64 10.93
C TYR A 89 10.74 -8.39 11.24
N SER A 90 11.44 -8.80 10.20
CA SER A 90 12.83 -9.25 10.32
C SER A 90 13.53 -9.07 8.98
N ASP A 91 14.84 -8.94 8.98
CA ASP A 91 15.63 -8.77 7.75
C ASP A 91 15.45 -9.95 6.78
N SER A 92 15.21 -11.15 7.32
CA SER A 92 14.94 -12.34 6.50
C SER A 92 13.59 -12.32 5.80
N HIS A 93 12.65 -11.46 6.22
CA HIS A 93 11.31 -11.29 5.66
C HIS A 93 11.16 -9.97 4.92
N ALA A 94 12.26 -9.22 4.77
CA ALA A 94 12.28 -8.03 3.92
C ALA A 94 12.17 -8.45 2.44
N GLU A 95 11.17 -7.92 1.75
CA GLU A 95 10.83 -8.27 0.38
C GLU A 95 11.16 -7.13 -0.60
N GLY A 96 11.50 -5.95 -0.09
CA GLY A 96 11.89 -4.83 -0.92
C GLY A 96 11.94 -3.49 -0.17
N VAL A 97 12.38 -2.49 -0.90
CA VAL A 97 12.53 -1.11 -0.42
C VAL A 97 11.49 -0.22 -1.09
N ILE A 98 10.73 0.52 -0.31
CA ILE A 98 9.82 1.56 -0.79
C ILE A 98 10.62 2.85 -0.93
N ARG A 99 10.57 3.47 -2.10
CA ARG A 99 11.29 4.71 -2.41
C ARG A 99 10.38 5.93 -2.46
N GLU A 100 9.14 5.73 -2.89
CA GLU A 100 8.21 6.82 -3.13
C GLU A 100 6.81 6.48 -2.61
N ASN A 101 6.16 7.49 -2.02
CA ASN A 101 4.73 7.49 -1.73
C ASN A 101 4.10 8.65 -2.50
N THR A 102 3.24 8.32 -3.45
CA THR A 102 2.57 9.28 -4.33
C THR A 102 1.05 9.14 -4.21
N SER A 103 0.29 10.07 -4.74
CA SER A 103 -1.18 9.95 -4.80
C SER A 103 -1.67 8.75 -5.63
N ARG A 104 -0.79 8.12 -6.43
CA ARG A 104 -1.11 6.97 -7.30
C ARG A 104 -0.71 5.63 -6.70
N GLY A 105 0.01 5.62 -5.59
CA GLY A 105 0.52 4.42 -4.95
C GLY A 105 1.91 4.60 -4.37
N ILE A 106 2.43 3.51 -3.85
CA ILE A 106 3.83 3.39 -3.42
C ILE A 106 4.64 2.68 -4.50
N PHE A 107 5.87 3.10 -4.66
CA PHE A 107 6.80 2.56 -5.66
C PHE A 107 8.14 2.24 -5.02
N GLY A 108 8.81 1.22 -5.55
CA GLY A 108 10.09 0.79 -4.99
C GLY A 108 10.76 -0.30 -5.76
N GLN A 109 11.65 -1.01 -5.08
CA GLN A 109 12.46 -2.08 -5.63
C GLN A 109 12.25 -3.37 -4.84
N ALA A 110 11.86 -4.43 -5.51
CA ALA A 110 11.75 -5.77 -4.93
C ALA A 110 13.15 -6.33 -4.65
N GLU A 111 13.26 -7.02 -3.55
CA GLU A 111 14.48 -7.68 -3.07
C GLU A 111 14.14 -9.08 -2.57
N GLY A 112 15.10 -9.78 -2.00
CA GLY A 112 14.90 -11.00 -1.25
C GLY A 112 14.15 -12.09 -2.01
N ARG A 113 13.15 -12.65 -1.34
CA ARG A 113 12.30 -13.72 -1.85
C ARG A 113 11.40 -13.22 -2.99
N LEU A 114 10.82 -12.03 -2.83
CA LEU A 114 9.94 -11.45 -3.84
C LEU A 114 10.64 -11.33 -5.19
N LEU A 115 11.85 -10.79 -5.24
CA LEU A 115 12.61 -10.69 -6.48
C LEU A 115 12.85 -12.07 -7.13
N ARG A 116 13.11 -13.10 -6.33
CA ARG A 116 13.28 -14.48 -6.83
C ARG A 116 11.98 -15.10 -7.34
N MET A 117 10.84 -14.69 -6.77
CA MET A 117 9.52 -15.16 -7.19
C MET A 117 9.01 -14.47 -8.45
N LEU A 118 9.56 -13.32 -8.81
CA LEU A 118 9.27 -12.66 -10.08
C LEU A 118 9.80 -13.55 -11.20
N GLY A 119 8.97 -14.46 -11.68
CA GLY A 119 9.33 -15.42 -12.71
C GLY A 119 9.70 -14.78 -14.04
N THR A 120 10.01 -15.61 -15.03
CA THR A 120 10.28 -15.18 -16.40
C THR A 120 9.03 -14.81 -17.19
N GLU A 121 7.87 -15.28 -16.72
CA GLU A 121 6.58 -14.96 -17.34
C GLU A 121 6.20 -13.51 -17.05
N THR A 122 5.89 -12.79 -18.09
CA THR A 122 5.37 -11.44 -18.01
C THR A 122 4.09 -11.33 -18.80
N VAL A 123 3.18 -10.47 -18.35
CA VAL A 123 1.98 -10.09 -19.07
C VAL A 123 2.20 -8.72 -19.71
N GLU A 124 1.65 -8.53 -20.88
CA GLU A 124 1.63 -7.23 -21.53
C GLU A 124 0.69 -6.27 -20.78
N VAL A 125 1.12 -5.03 -20.63
CA VAL A 125 0.31 -4.01 -19.95
C VAL A 125 -0.72 -3.47 -20.93
N ALA A 126 -2.00 -3.64 -20.61
CA ALA A 126 -3.08 -3.01 -21.34
C ALA A 126 -3.23 -1.53 -20.92
N PHE A 127 -3.33 -0.65 -21.91
CA PHE A 127 -3.66 0.74 -21.65
C PHE A 127 -5.15 0.90 -21.32
N LYS A 128 -5.50 2.01 -20.65
CA LYS A 128 -6.87 2.31 -20.24
C LYS A 128 -7.90 2.16 -21.38
N GLN A 129 -7.51 2.49 -22.61
CA GLN A 129 -8.36 2.42 -23.79
C GLN A 129 -8.61 0.98 -24.27
N GLU A 130 -7.78 0.04 -23.85
CA GLU A 130 -7.82 -1.38 -24.27
C GLU A 130 -8.65 -2.22 -23.32
N VAL A 131 -8.92 -1.72 -22.10
CA VAL A 131 -9.73 -2.44 -21.13
C VAL A 131 -11.15 -2.63 -21.68
N ARG A 132 -11.67 -3.86 -21.60
CA ARG A 132 -13.00 -4.24 -22.08
C ARG A 132 -13.76 -4.96 -20.99
N THR A 133 -15.09 -4.95 -21.09
CA THR A 133 -15.95 -5.88 -20.33
C THR A 133 -15.76 -7.31 -20.86
N GLY A 134 -15.95 -8.29 -19.99
CA GLY A 134 -15.78 -9.69 -20.39
C GLY A 134 -15.03 -10.52 -19.35
N ARG A 135 -14.60 -11.69 -19.75
CA ARG A 135 -13.81 -12.58 -18.90
C ARG A 135 -12.42 -12.02 -18.68
N ALA A 136 -11.92 -12.15 -17.45
CA ALA A 136 -10.56 -11.79 -17.08
C ALA A 136 -10.06 -12.75 -15.98
N VAL A 137 -8.77 -12.69 -15.69
CA VAL A 137 -8.14 -13.43 -14.61
C VAL A 137 -7.61 -12.44 -13.58
N LEU A 138 -7.98 -12.66 -12.33
CA LEU A 138 -7.44 -11.94 -11.18
C LEU A 138 -6.45 -12.85 -10.46
N ARG A 139 -5.17 -12.51 -10.52
CA ARG A 139 -4.14 -13.18 -9.72
C ARG A 139 -4.07 -12.56 -8.34
N SER A 140 -4.27 -13.36 -7.29
CA SER A 140 -4.34 -12.85 -5.92
C SER A 140 -3.92 -13.90 -4.90
N SER A 141 -3.31 -13.44 -3.82
CA SER A 141 -2.97 -14.24 -2.63
C SER A 141 -3.98 -14.11 -1.49
N VAL A 142 -5.15 -13.59 -1.74
CA VAL A 142 -6.20 -13.34 -0.72
C VAL A 142 -6.62 -14.60 0.06
N SER A 143 -6.48 -15.79 -0.55
CA SER A 143 -6.77 -17.08 0.11
C SER A 143 -5.58 -17.70 0.85
N GLY A 144 -4.48 -16.96 1.03
CA GLY A 144 -3.23 -17.44 1.65
C GLY A 144 -2.23 -18.00 0.66
N GLU A 145 -2.64 -18.35 -0.55
CA GLU A 145 -1.80 -18.81 -1.65
C GLU A 145 -2.07 -18.00 -2.91
N LEU A 146 -1.03 -17.78 -3.72
CA LEU A 146 -1.17 -17.10 -4.99
C LEU A 146 -1.96 -17.99 -5.96
N LYS A 147 -3.14 -17.52 -6.37
CA LYS A 147 -4.07 -18.24 -7.27
C LYS A 147 -4.64 -17.31 -8.34
N ASP A 148 -5.01 -17.92 -9.43
CA ASP A 148 -5.74 -17.28 -10.51
C ASP A 148 -7.24 -17.52 -10.33
N TYR A 149 -8.00 -16.45 -10.29
CA TYR A 149 -9.46 -16.44 -10.18
C TYR A 149 -10.05 -15.97 -11.50
N GLU A 150 -10.91 -16.79 -12.10
CA GLU A 150 -11.71 -16.32 -13.23
C GLU A 150 -12.75 -15.32 -12.76
N ILE A 151 -12.76 -14.15 -13.39
CA ILE A 151 -13.68 -13.06 -13.07
C ILE A 151 -14.39 -12.58 -14.33
N GLN A 152 -15.49 -11.86 -14.12
CA GLN A 152 -16.23 -11.19 -15.16
C GLN A 152 -16.23 -9.69 -14.92
N ILE A 153 -15.60 -8.93 -15.81
CA ILE A 153 -15.70 -7.46 -15.82
C ILE A 153 -17.07 -7.11 -16.38
N GLN A 154 -17.96 -6.63 -15.51
CA GLN A 154 -19.35 -6.32 -15.89
C GLN A 154 -19.50 -4.91 -16.43
N GLU A 155 -18.78 -3.94 -15.85
CA GLU A 155 -18.92 -2.54 -16.17
C GLU A 155 -17.58 -1.81 -16.04
N LEU A 156 -17.33 -0.86 -16.95
CA LEU A 156 -16.20 0.05 -16.91
C LEU A 156 -16.70 1.46 -16.58
N ARG A 157 -16.30 1.98 -15.43
CA ARG A 157 -16.59 3.38 -15.05
C ARG A 157 -15.36 4.22 -15.23
N MET A 158 -15.35 5.04 -16.24
CA MET A 158 -14.26 5.99 -16.47
C MET A 158 -14.48 7.21 -15.58
N ILE A 159 -13.94 7.14 -14.36
CA ILE A 159 -13.93 8.30 -13.46
C ILE A 159 -12.83 9.23 -13.94
N THR A 160 -13.21 10.36 -14.49
CA THR A 160 -12.28 11.46 -14.75
C THR A 160 -12.08 12.18 -13.42
N ASN A 161 -11.05 11.81 -12.67
CA ASN A 161 -10.64 12.62 -11.54
C ASN A 161 -10.15 13.95 -12.11
N ARG A 162 -10.95 15.00 -12.00
CA ARG A 162 -10.48 16.36 -12.15
C ARG A 162 -9.59 16.67 -10.94
N PHE A 163 -8.33 16.29 -11.02
CA PHE A 163 -7.34 16.97 -10.21
C PHE A 163 -7.17 18.34 -10.83
N ASN A 164 -7.71 19.34 -10.15
CA ASN A 164 -7.52 20.71 -10.48
C ASN A 164 -6.04 21.02 -10.56
N SER A 165 -5.66 21.59 -11.67
CA SER A 165 -4.46 22.36 -11.91
C SER A 165 -4.28 23.44 -10.86
#